data_cab758b73435dd256cf2b083a6627d0c
#
_entry.id   cab758b73435dd256cf2b083a6627d0c
#
_cell.length_a   1.000
_cell.length_b   1.000
_cell.length_c   1.000
_cell.angle_alpha   90.00
_cell.angle_beta   90.00
_cell.angle_gamma   90.00
#
_symmetry.space_group_name_H-M   'P 1'
#
loop_
_entity.id
_entity.type
_entity.pdbx_description
1 polymer ?
#
loop_
_entity_poly.entity_id
_entity_poly.type
_entity_poly.pdbx_seq_one_letter_code
_entity_poly.pdbx_strand_id
1 'polypeptide(L)'
;MGLEDPLYMPQDMFYHKETKCLYIADTDNSRIVVLNHDYQVVKIIDSLNYDGDIESFSSPYGVYVDTDGAIYVADTKNERIVKCDLEGNVLGLFGPPSSPALESEDFRYQPRKLVVDKDGYIYVQAQHVYQGILCFDRDGNFVQFFGSNRVDVTAELLFEQMLRVFMTREQRSKMLTFVPMEYSNLYLSQKGFIYAVTSKTQDSLNEIKKINTNGDNVLRVNSYRNTASYKKNNYGDYPIYYSNEGQVIDTSFIDLHYDEMGYITALDETRGRVFVYDDESNLMFIFGGLGEQLGTFSRPTAVEKIDNDILVLDREEGAITIFRQTDFGRTVFEAIQLYNEGKYLEAMEPWQMVLQQNSNFNVAYNGLGKAYMQMEQYNMAMHYFKLGYDKIGYSDARQELFALWARENFGIIIIAILIFILIPFVVPWLLSRRKKRKGVYDSF
;
A
#
# COMPACT_ATOMS: atom_id res chain seq x y z
N MET A 1 -2.23 -21.83 -22.71
CA MET A 1 -1.57 -22.62 -21.64
C MET A 1 -1.34 -24.08 -22.01
N GLY A 2 -2.19 -24.73 -22.80
CA GLY A 2 -2.01 -26.16 -23.22
C GLY A 2 -2.33 -27.16 -22.09
N LEU A 3 -3.17 -26.77 -21.14
CA LEU A 3 -3.71 -27.67 -20.13
C LEU A 3 -4.74 -28.60 -20.75
N GLU A 4 -4.67 -29.93 -20.45
CA GLU A 4 -5.72 -30.86 -20.81
C GLU A 4 -7.00 -30.57 -20.04
N ASP A 5 -6.87 -30.33 -18.72
CA ASP A 5 -7.95 -29.86 -17.85
C ASP A 5 -7.76 -28.35 -17.58
N PRO A 6 -8.73 -27.49 -17.89
CA PRO A 6 -8.63 -26.05 -17.62
C PRO A 6 -8.49 -25.77 -16.12
N LEU A 7 -8.02 -24.56 -15.79
CA LEU A 7 -8.03 -24.11 -14.40
C LEU A 7 -9.47 -24.04 -13.88
N TYR A 8 -9.68 -24.46 -12.64
CA TYR A 8 -11.00 -24.44 -12.02
C TYR A 8 -10.97 -23.73 -10.67
N MET A 9 -11.62 -22.56 -10.61
CA MET A 9 -11.67 -21.68 -9.44
C MET A 9 -10.29 -21.37 -8.84
N PRO A 10 -9.26 -21.02 -9.67
CA PRO A 10 -7.94 -20.69 -9.17
C PRO A 10 -8.02 -19.45 -8.27
N GLN A 11 -7.20 -19.40 -7.20
CA GLN A 11 -7.29 -18.34 -6.20
C GLN A 11 -6.05 -17.47 -6.12
N ASP A 12 -4.88 -17.99 -6.51
CA ASP A 12 -3.61 -17.28 -6.37
C ASP A 12 -2.66 -17.58 -7.50
N MET A 13 -1.73 -16.65 -7.75
CA MET A 13 -0.58 -16.88 -8.60
C MET A 13 0.64 -16.10 -8.06
N PHE A 14 1.82 -16.69 -8.25
CA PHE A 14 3.10 -16.12 -7.85
C PHE A 14 4.15 -16.32 -8.93
N TYR A 15 4.82 -15.26 -9.34
CA TYR A 15 5.93 -15.33 -10.29
C TYR A 15 7.27 -15.35 -9.58
N HIS A 16 8.00 -16.45 -9.73
CA HIS A 16 9.34 -16.59 -9.19
C HIS A 16 10.39 -16.15 -10.22
N LYS A 17 11.07 -15.03 -9.93
CA LYS A 17 11.97 -14.34 -10.89
C LYS A 17 13.18 -15.18 -11.28
N GLU A 18 13.75 -15.95 -10.35
CA GLU A 18 14.96 -16.75 -10.55
C GLU A 18 14.71 -17.92 -11.50
N THR A 19 13.61 -18.64 -11.35
CA THR A 19 13.23 -19.76 -12.23
C THR A 19 12.45 -19.28 -13.46
N LYS A 20 11.99 -18.04 -13.49
CA LYS A 20 11.09 -17.45 -14.52
C LYS A 20 9.83 -18.28 -14.73
N CYS A 21 9.29 -18.82 -13.64
CA CYS A 21 8.07 -19.60 -13.65
C CYS A 21 6.95 -18.91 -12.88
N LEU A 22 5.75 -19.06 -13.40
CA LEU A 22 4.51 -18.62 -12.77
C LEU A 22 3.82 -19.84 -12.14
N TYR A 23 3.60 -19.78 -10.84
CA TYR A 23 2.92 -20.81 -10.06
C TYR A 23 1.49 -20.37 -9.82
N ILE A 24 0.52 -21.26 -10.03
CA ILE A 24 -0.91 -20.98 -9.90
C ILE A 24 -1.53 -22.00 -8.94
N ALA A 25 -2.19 -21.52 -7.90
CA ALA A 25 -3.02 -22.34 -7.03
C ALA A 25 -4.36 -22.61 -7.71
N ASP A 26 -4.47 -23.80 -8.34
CA ASP A 26 -5.67 -24.27 -9.02
C ASP A 26 -6.57 -25.02 -8.03
N THR A 27 -7.29 -24.20 -7.25
CA THR A 27 -7.86 -24.54 -5.94
C THR A 27 -8.86 -25.69 -5.99
N ASP A 28 -9.85 -25.64 -6.86
CA ASP A 28 -10.87 -26.68 -6.91
C ASP A 28 -10.43 -27.91 -7.69
N ASN A 29 -9.33 -27.82 -8.46
CA ASN A 29 -8.62 -28.97 -9.00
C ASN A 29 -7.60 -29.57 -8.02
N SER A 30 -7.43 -28.97 -6.83
CA SER A 30 -6.51 -29.44 -5.77
C SER A 30 -5.07 -29.64 -6.26
N ARG A 31 -4.55 -28.72 -7.05
CA ARG A 31 -3.21 -28.80 -7.66
C ARG A 31 -2.52 -27.43 -7.76
N ILE A 32 -1.21 -27.45 -7.96
CA ILE A 32 -0.42 -26.29 -8.36
C ILE A 32 0.01 -26.45 -9.81
N VAL A 33 -0.29 -25.47 -10.64
CA VAL A 33 0.11 -25.44 -12.05
C VAL A 33 1.31 -24.52 -12.20
N VAL A 34 2.38 -24.99 -12.85
CA VAL A 34 3.61 -24.24 -13.08
C VAL A 34 3.74 -23.95 -14.57
N LEU A 35 3.79 -22.65 -14.91
CA LEU A 35 3.99 -22.19 -16.27
C LEU A 35 5.39 -21.56 -16.41
N ASN A 36 6.00 -21.71 -17.61
CA ASN A 36 7.21 -20.99 -17.95
C ASN A 36 6.88 -19.52 -18.33
N HIS A 37 7.90 -18.75 -18.64
CA HIS A 37 7.78 -17.35 -19.08
C HIS A 37 6.92 -17.15 -20.36
N ASP A 38 6.81 -18.17 -21.20
CA ASP A 38 5.96 -18.18 -22.41
C ASP A 38 4.53 -18.69 -22.12
N TYR A 39 4.16 -18.79 -20.85
CA TYR A 39 2.87 -19.29 -20.35
C TYR A 39 2.52 -20.71 -20.80
N GLN A 40 3.55 -21.55 -21.02
CA GLN A 40 3.37 -22.97 -21.29
C GLN A 40 3.51 -23.78 -20.02
N VAL A 41 2.71 -24.84 -19.87
CA VAL A 41 2.78 -25.73 -18.71
C VAL A 41 4.13 -26.44 -18.67
N VAL A 42 4.81 -26.30 -17.57
CA VAL A 42 6.09 -26.99 -17.28
C VAL A 42 5.83 -28.18 -16.35
N LYS A 43 4.99 -27.98 -15.35
CA LYS A 43 4.71 -28.97 -14.32
C LYS A 43 3.31 -28.78 -13.75
N ILE A 44 2.71 -29.88 -13.34
CA ILE A 44 1.53 -29.92 -12.50
C ILE A 44 1.93 -30.71 -11.24
N ILE A 45 1.68 -30.14 -10.06
CA ILE A 45 1.88 -30.80 -8.77
C ILE A 45 0.48 -31.07 -8.20
N ASP A 46 0.00 -32.30 -8.32
CA ASP A 46 -1.31 -32.78 -7.87
C ASP A 46 -1.19 -33.82 -6.74
N SER A 47 0.01 -34.29 -6.50
CA SER A 47 0.33 -35.29 -5.50
C SER A 47 1.57 -34.88 -4.69
N LEU A 48 1.57 -35.22 -3.41
CA LEU A 48 2.62 -34.98 -2.46
C LEU A 48 3.19 -36.31 -1.97
N ASN A 49 4.52 -36.41 -1.98
CA ASN A 49 5.21 -37.54 -1.40
C ASN A 49 5.72 -37.19 0.00
N TYR A 50 5.15 -37.77 1.04
CA TYR A 50 5.52 -37.58 2.42
C TYR A 50 5.88 -38.91 3.08
N ASP A 51 7.16 -39.06 3.42
CA ASP A 51 7.72 -40.31 4.04
C ASP A 51 7.38 -41.59 3.31
N GLY A 52 7.13 -41.54 1.99
CA GLY A 52 6.76 -42.66 1.15
C GLY A 52 5.27 -42.87 0.95
N ASP A 53 4.44 -42.11 1.64
CA ASP A 53 3.00 -42.03 1.43
C ASP A 53 2.65 -40.95 0.40
N ILE A 54 1.63 -41.23 -0.43
CA ILE A 54 1.13 -40.25 -1.40
C ILE A 54 -0.10 -39.56 -0.82
N GLU A 55 0.02 -38.25 -0.66
CA GLU A 55 -1.05 -37.34 -0.23
C GLU A 55 -1.46 -36.40 -1.36
N SER A 56 -2.53 -35.64 -1.17
CA SER A 56 -2.96 -34.60 -2.09
C SER A 56 -3.27 -33.29 -1.34
N PHE A 57 -3.23 -32.18 -2.06
CA PHE A 57 -3.77 -30.92 -1.57
C PHE A 57 -5.29 -31.00 -1.39
N SER A 58 -5.82 -30.16 -0.53
CA SER A 58 -7.26 -29.95 -0.38
C SER A 58 -7.58 -28.45 -0.43
N SER A 59 -8.05 -28.00 -1.58
CA SER A 59 -8.31 -26.58 -1.86
C SER A 59 -7.10 -25.70 -1.55
N PRO A 60 -5.94 -25.88 -2.21
CA PRO A 60 -4.79 -25.00 -2.07
C PRO A 60 -5.20 -23.59 -2.48
N TYR A 61 -5.02 -22.61 -1.59
CA TYR A 61 -5.49 -21.25 -1.84
C TYR A 61 -4.35 -20.32 -2.27
N GLY A 62 -3.23 -20.33 -1.54
CA GLY A 62 -2.07 -19.47 -1.79
C GLY A 62 -0.83 -20.29 -2.16
N VAL A 63 0.03 -19.70 -2.99
CA VAL A 63 1.32 -20.27 -3.37
C VAL A 63 2.42 -19.22 -3.28
N TYR A 64 3.57 -19.61 -2.76
CA TYR A 64 4.78 -18.80 -2.68
C TYR A 64 5.99 -19.67 -2.95
N VAL A 65 7.02 -19.10 -3.58
CA VAL A 65 8.29 -19.80 -3.82
C VAL A 65 9.41 -18.97 -3.21
N ASP A 66 10.23 -19.59 -2.36
CA ASP A 66 11.36 -18.91 -1.75
C ASP A 66 12.56 -18.81 -2.71
N THR A 67 13.61 -18.10 -2.29
CA THR A 67 14.81 -17.89 -3.11
C THR A 67 15.57 -19.18 -3.42
N ASP A 68 15.36 -20.24 -2.63
CA ASP A 68 15.99 -21.55 -2.84
C ASP A 68 15.16 -22.44 -3.79
N GLY A 69 13.99 -21.94 -4.22
CA GLY A 69 13.07 -22.63 -5.12
C GLY A 69 12.12 -23.62 -4.42
N ALA A 70 12.07 -23.61 -3.08
CA ALA A 70 11.09 -24.39 -2.36
C ALA A 70 9.70 -23.73 -2.44
N ILE A 71 8.70 -24.56 -2.71
CA ILE A 71 7.32 -24.14 -2.93
C ILE A 71 6.56 -24.28 -1.63
N TYR A 72 5.93 -23.19 -1.18
CA TYR A 72 5.06 -23.15 -0.03
C TYR A 72 3.62 -22.99 -0.48
N VAL A 73 2.74 -23.87 -0.02
CA VAL A 73 1.33 -23.89 -0.41
C VAL A 73 0.44 -23.80 0.82
N ALA A 74 -0.47 -22.83 0.83
CA ALA A 74 -1.54 -22.77 1.81
C ALA A 74 -2.60 -23.83 1.48
N ASP A 75 -2.47 -24.99 2.08
CA ASP A 75 -3.35 -26.16 1.90
C ASP A 75 -4.57 -26.04 2.83
N THR A 76 -5.47 -25.14 2.45
CA THR A 76 -6.45 -24.46 3.32
C THR A 76 -7.40 -25.43 4.02
N LYS A 77 -8.00 -26.38 3.27
CA LYS A 77 -8.94 -27.34 3.88
C LYS A 77 -8.25 -28.43 4.70
N ASN A 78 -6.96 -28.67 4.46
CA ASN A 78 -6.15 -29.55 5.30
C ASN A 78 -5.58 -28.82 6.52
N GLU A 79 -5.94 -27.54 6.72
CA GLU A 79 -5.54 -26.70 7.86
C GLU A 79 -4.00 -26.64 8.07
N ARG A 80 -3.22 -26.59 6.98
CA ARG A 80 -1.76 -26.65 7.01
C ARG A 80 -1.12 -25.80 5.91
N ILE A 81 0.18 -25.55 6.07
CA ILE A 81 1.06 -25.10 4.99
C ILE A 81 1.97 -26.26 4.63
N VAL A 82 2.10 -26.52 3.35
CA VAL A 82 3.00 -27.54 2.80
C VAL A 82 4.22 -26.84 2.19
N LYS A 83 5.42 -27.22 2.60
CA LYS A 83 6.66 -26.91 1.90
C LYS A 83 7.06 -28.11 1.08
N CYS A 84 7.23 -27.97 -0.23
CA CYS A 84 7.64 -29.06 -1.13
C CYS A 84 8.59 -28.58 -2.21
N ASP A 85 9.21 -29.54 -2.91
CA ASP A 85 9.97 -29.27 -4.14
C ASP A 85 9.06 -29.32 -5.39
N LEU A 86 9.66 -29.12 -6.57
CA LEU A 86 8.93 -29.13 -7.86
C LEU A 86 8.39 -30.53 -8.22
N GLU A 87 8.97 -31.59 -7.66
CA GLU A 87 8.54 -32.99 -7.84
C GLU A 87 7.38 -33.37 -6.92
N GLY A 88 7.04 -32.52 -5.93
CA GLY A 88 6.01 -32.77 -4.93
C GLY A 88 6.53 -33.50 -3.69
N ASN A 89 7.85 -33.66 -3.50
CA ASN A 89 8.38 -34.19 -2.25
C ASN A 89 8.22 -33.17 -1.13
N VAL A 90 7.61 -33.60 -0.03
CA VAL A 90 7.34 -32.71 1.12
C VAL A 90 8.63 -32.51 1.91
N LEU A 91 9.00 -31.24 2.06
CA LEU A 91 10.16 -30.77 2.82
C LEU A 91 9.79 -30.29 4.24
N GLY A 92 8.49 -30.00 4.47
CA GLY A 92 7.99 -29.57 5.75
C GLY A 92 6.47 -29.39 5.74
N LEU A 93 5.87 -29.59 6.90
CA LEU A 93 4.44 -29.39 7.15
C LEU A 93 4.29 -28.47 8.37
N PHE A 94 3.48 -27.41 8.22
CA PHE A 94 3.26 -26.44 9.27
C PHE A 94 1.76 -26.36 9.56
N GLY A 95 1.39 -26.82 10.75
CA GLY A 95 0.00 -26.90 11.22
C GLY A 95 -0.50 -25.60 11.88
N PRO A 96 -1.63 -25.70 12.58
CA PRO A 96 -2.24 -24.56 13.27
C PRO A 96 -1.31 -23.92 14.31
N PRO A 97 -1.36 -22.57 14.47
CA PRO A 97 -0.57 -21.87 15.47
C PRO A 97 -1.03 -22.23 16.89
N SER A 98 -0.08 -22.49 17.79
CA SER A 98 -0.37 -22.65 19.22
C SER A 98 -0.38 -21.29 19.89
N SER A 99 -1.57 -20.72 20.13
CA SER A 99 -1.74 -19.43 20.79
C SER A 99 -3.04 -19.37 21.59
N PRO A 100 -3.00 -18.94 22.88
CA PRO A 100 -4.21 -18.74 23.67
C PRO A 100 -5.23 -17.77 23.05
N ALA A 101 -4.77 -16.85 22.20
CA ALA A 101 -5.64 -15.90 21.50
C ALA A 101 -6.49 -16.55 20.39
N LEU A 102 -6.17 -17.78 19.99
CA LEU A 102 -6.86 -18.55 18.95
C LEU A 102 -7.50 -19.84 19.52
N GLU A 103 -7.38 -20.09 20.81
CA GLU A 103 -8.00 -21.24 21.49
C GLU A 103 -9.50 -20.99 21.68
N SER A 104 -10.28 -21.15 20.59
CA SER A 104 -11.74 -21.24 20.67
C SER A 104 -12.20 -22.54 20.03
N GLU A 105 -13.31 -23.12 20.54
CA GLU A 105 -13.88 -24.37 19.99
C GLU A 105 -14.26 -24.24 18.51
N ASP A 106 -14.53 -23.03 18.03
CA ASP A 106 -14.93 -22.73 16.67
C ASP A 106 -13.77 -22.30 15.75
N PHE A 107 -12.55 -22.15 16.28
CA PHE A 107 -11.41 -21.72 15.46
C PHE A 107 -11.00 -22.83 14.49
N ARG A 108 -10.92 -22.48 13.21
CA ARG A 108 -10.37 -23.32 12.14
C ARG A 108 -9.20 -22.61 11.51
N TYR A 109 -8.06 -23.26 11.45
CA TYR A 109 -6.88 -22.72 10.77
C TYR A 109 -7.07 -22.82 9.26
N GLN A 110 -7.37 -21.72 8.63
CA GLN A 110 -7.57 -21.63 7.18
C GLN A 110 -6.54 -20.66 6.57
N PRO A 111 -5.29 -21.13 6.35
CA PRO A 111 -4.28 -20.30 5.71
C PRO A 111 -4.70 -20.03 4.26
N ARG A 112 -4.51 -18.77 3.81
CA ARG A 112 -4.86 -18.35 2.44
C ARG A 112 -3.68 -17.81 1.68
N LYS A 113 -2.92 -16.92 2.30
CA LYS A 113 -1.75 -16.29 1.68
C LYS A 113 -0.56 -16.40 2.61
N LEU A 114 0.61 -16.50 2.02
CA LEU A 114 1.84 -16.57 2.80
C LEU A 114 3.01 -15.96 2.03
N VAL A 115 3.98 -15.48 2.77
CA VAL A 115 5.30 -15.08 2.26
C VAL A 115 6.36 -15.59 3.22
N VAL A 116 7.57 -15.84 2.71
CA VAL A 116 8.70 -16.32 3.52
C VAL A 116 9.85 -15.34 3.36
N ASP A 117 10.41 -14.87 4.47
CA ASP A 117 11.55 -13.98 4.42
C ASP A 117 12.88 -14.73 4.26
N LYS A 118 13.95 -13.97 4.03
CA LYS A 118 15.32 -14.50 3.84
C LYS A 118 15.87 -15.27 5.06
N ASP A 119 15.33 -15.02 6.24
CA ASP A 119 15.71 -15.69 7.48
C ASP A 119 14.86 -16.94 7.75
N GLY A 120 13.90 -17.23 6.87
CA GLY A 120 13.02 -18.39 6.91
C GLY A 120 11.78 -18.23 7.79
N TYR A 121 11.46 -17.00 8.23
CA TYR A 121 10.18 -16.75 8.91
C TYR A 121 9.04 -16.78 7.91
N ILE A 122 7.95 -17.46 8.29
CA ILE A 122 6.76 -17.64 7.45
C ILE A 122 5.67 -16.71 7.99
N TYR A 123 5.23 -15.77 7.17
CA TYR A 123 4.14 -14.84 7.47
C TYR A 123 2.88 -15.31 6.76
N VAL A 124 1.82 -15.57 7.51
CA VAL A 124 0.60 -16.19 6.99
C VAL A 124 -0.61 -15.34 7.28
N GLN A 125 -1.35 -15.02 6.23
CA GLN A 125 -2.71 -14.55 6.34
C GLN A 125 -3.63 -15.77 6.40
N ALA A 126 -4.42 -15.87 7.44
CA ALA A 126 -5.42 -16.92 7.60
C ALA A 126 -6.80 -16.30 7.84
N GLN A 127 -7.83 -17.00 7.39
CA GLN A 127 -9.22 -16.55 7.52
C GLN A 127 -9.64 -16.50 8.97
N HIS A 128 -10.42 -15.49 9.35
CA HIS A 128 -10.92 -15.22 10.71
C HIS A 128 -9.82 -14.96 11.77
N VAL A 129 -8.62 -14.59 11.33
CA VAL A 129 -7.54 -14.13 12.20
C VAL A 129 -7.48 -12.60 12.15
N TYR A 130 -8.03 -11.96 13.17
CA TYR A 130 -8.15 -10.48 13.25
C TYR A 130 -7.00 -9.83 14.03
N GLN A 131 -6.19 -10.62 14.71
CA GLN A 131 -5.08 -10.16 15.54
C GLN A 131 -3.91 -9.62 14.70
N GLY A 132 -3.84 -10.01 13.45
CA GLY A 132 -2.78 -9.65 12.52
C GLY A 132 -2.35 -10.82 11.65
N ILE A 133 -1.18 -10.70 11.06
CA ILE A 133 -0.53 -11.74 10.26
C ILE A 133 0.12 -12.73 11.23
N LEU A 134 -0.08 -14.02 11.03
CA LEU A 134 0.58 -15.07 11.81
C LEU A 134 2.05 -15.15 11.38
N CYS A 135 2.98 -15.12 12.34
CA CYS A 135 4.40 -15.27 12.09
C CYS A 135 4.89 -16.58 12.73
N PHE A 136 5.48 -17.44 11.92
CA PHE A 136 6.11 -18.69 12.33
C PHE A 136 7.62 -18.63 12.08
N ASP A 137 8.40 -19.33 12.89
CA ASP A 137 9.81 -19.55 12.61
C ASP A 137 10.00 -20.61 11.50
N ARG A 138 11.26 -20.84 11.11
CA ARG A 138 11.62 -21.82 10.07
C ARG A 138 11.24 -23.27 10.40
N ASP A 139 11.05 -23.57 11.69
CA ASP A 139 10.65 -24.88 12.19
C ASP A 139 9.13 -25.02 12.34
N GLY A 140 8.39 -23.93 12.03
CA GLY A 140 6.93 -23.90 12.06
C GLY A 140 6.34 -23.60 13.44
N ASN A 141 7.14 -23.14 14.40
CA ASN A 141 6.62 -22.71 15.69
C ASN A 141 6.03 -21.31 15.57
N PHE A 142 4.83 -21.12 16.11
CA PHE A 142 4.20 -19.80 16.15
C PHE A 142 5.01 -18.85 17.04
N VAL A 143 5.40 -17.70 16.50
CA VAL A 143 6.21 -16.70 17.21
C VAL A 143 5.32 -15.58 17.74
N GLN A 144 4.54 -14.93 16.88
CA GLN A 144 3.71 -13.78 17.25
C GLN A 144 2.70 -13.42 16.15
N PHE A 145 1.79 -12.52 16.50
CA PHE A 145 1.00 -11.77 15.51
C PHE A 145 1.81 -10.56 15.03
N PHE A 146 1.91 -10.39 13.73
CA PHE A 146 2.68 -9.34 13.08
C PHE A 146 1.75 -8.33 12.40
N GLY A 147 2.12 -7.04 12.42
CA GLY A 147 1.36 -6.00 11.74
C GLY A 147 -0.08 -5.88 12.22
N SER A 148 -0.33 -6.03 13.53
CA SER A 148 -1.68 -5.97 14.07
C SER A 148 -2.43 -4.73 13.59
N ASN A 149 -3.66 -4.91 13.10
CA ASN A 149 -4.56 -3.83 12.73
C ASN A 149 -5.00 -3.11 14.01
N ARG A 150 -4.17 -2.20 14.53
CA ARG A 150 -4.57 -1.36 15.66
C ARG A 150 -5.72 -0.48 15.22
N VAL A 151 -6.87 -0.69 15.82
CA VAL A 151 -7.97 0.27 15.73
C VAL A 151 -7.50 1.54 16.40
N ASP A 152 -7.51 2.64 15.69
CA ASP A 152 -7.33 3.95 16.33
C ASP A 152 -8.50 4.14 17.27
N VAL A 153 -8.24 4.02 18.56
CA VAL A 153 -9.24 4.24 19.60
C VAL A 153 -9.57 5.72 19.60
N THR A 154 -10.61 6.09 18.86
CA THR A 154 -11.13 7.46 18.88
C THR A 154 -11.77 7.74 20.23
N ALA A 155 -11.86 9.02 20.63
CA ALA A 155 -12.55 9.41 21.84
C ALA A 155 -14.03 8.95 21.85
N GLU A 156 -14.65 8.86 20.66
CA GLU A 156 -16.00 8.30 20.46
C GLU A 156 -16.06 6.81 20.82
N LEU A 157 -15.12 6.00 20.35
CA LEU A 157 -15.02 4.57 20.67
C LEU A 157 -14.80 4.34 22.17
N LEU A 158 -13.96 5.16 22.83
CA LEU A 158 -13.79 5.12 24.29
C LEU A 158 -15.08 5.47 24.99
N PHE A 159 -15.80 6.48 24.54
CA PHE A 159 -17.08 6.90 25.08
C PHE A 159 -18.16 5.82 24.90
N GLU A 160 -18.23 5.20 23.72
CA GLU A 160 -19.11 4.06 23.46
C GLU A 160 -18.78 2.85 24.32
N GLN A 161 -17.52 2.53 24.54
CA GLN A 161 -17.11 1.46 25.44
C GLN A 161 -17.49 1.76 26.91
N MET A 162 -17.37 3.01 27.35
CA MET A 162 -17.85 3.43 28.67
C MET A 162 -19.38 3.31 28.78
N LEU A 163 -20.13 3.71 27.75
CA LEU A 163 -21.58 3.58 27.72
C LEU A 163 -22.05 2.11 27.74
N ARG A 164 -21.28 1.17 27.16
CA ARG A 164 -21.60 -0.27 27.16
C ARG A 164 -21.82 -0.83 28.60
N VAL A 165 -21.13 -0.28 29.59
CA VAL A 165 -21.26 -0.72 31.00
C VAL A 165 -22.66 -0.41 31.53
N PHE A 166 -23.30 0.65 31.01
CA PHE A 166 -24.63 1.12 31.49
C PHE A 166 -25.79 0.67 30.59
N MET A 167 -25.54 -0.07 29.51
CA MET A 167 -26.54 -0.49 28.52
C MET A 167 -27.13 -1.87 28.82
N THR A 168 -28.40 -2.05 28.47
CA THR A 168 -29.09 -3.36 28.51
C THR A 168 -28.57 -4.29 27.39
N ARG A 169 -28.83 -5.61 27.50
CA ARG A 169 -28.45 -6.59 26.47
C ARG A 169 -29.04 -6.26 25.10
N GLU A 170 -30.27 -5.78 25.01
CA GLU A 170 -30.94 -5.37 23.76
C GLU A 170 -30.30 -4.11 23.14
N GLN A 171 -29.89 -3.17 23.97
CA GLN A 171 -29.18 -1.97 23.49
C GLN A 171 -27.77 -2.33 22.99
N ARG A 172 -27.07 -3.23 23.66
CA ARG A 172 -25.73 -3.72 23.22
C ARG A 172 -25.81 -4.46 21.89
N SER A 173 -26.88 -5.23 21.62
CA SER A 173 -27.03 -5.97 20.36
C SER A 173 -27.32 -5.06 19.16
N LYS A 174 -27.79 -3.84 19.39
CA LYS A 174 -28.06 -2.82 18.35
C LYS A 174 -26.88 -1.87 18.11
N MET A 175 -25.84 -1.92 18.95
CA MET A 175 -24.62 -1.15 18.71
C MET A 175 -23.86 -1.79 17.53
N LEU A 176 -23.31 -0.94 16.68
CA LEU A 176 -22.39 -1.38 15.63
C LEU A 176 -21.30 -2.24 16.27
N THR A 177 -21.31 -3.52 15.95
CA THR A 177 -20.22 -4.40 16.36
C THR A 177 -19.04 -4.03 15.48
N PHE A 178 -18.01 -3.45 16.09
CA PHE A 178 -16.76 -3.21 15.38
C PHE A 178 -16.25 -4.57 14.90
N VAL A 179 -16.21 -4.75 13.60
CA VAL A 179 -15.60 -5.91 12.97
C VAL A 179 -14.13 -5.57 12.76
N PRO A 180 -13.20 -6.25 13.46
CA PRO A 180 -11.78 -6.07 13.22
C PRO A 180 -11.48 -6.38 11.73
N MET A 181 -10.60 -5.60 11.11
CA MET A 181 -10.24 -5.82 9.71
C MET A 181 -9.27 -6.99 9.59
N GLU A 182 -9.58 -7.89 8.69
CA GLU A 182 -8.70 -8.97 8.24
C GLU A 182 -7.77 -8.48 7.13
N TYR A 183 -6.55 -8.99 7.09
CA TYR A 183 -5.74 -8.87 5.88
C TYR A 183 -6.29 -9.78 4.79
N SER A 184 -6.31 -9.29 3.55
CA SER A 184 -6.74 -10.09 2.39
C SER A 184 -5.56 -10.74 1.70
N ASN A 185 -4.43 -10.06 1.62
CA ASN A 185 -3.21 -10.54 0.98
C ASN A 185 -1.95 -9.91 1.56
N LEU A 186 -0.81 -10.57 1.26
CA LEU A 186 0.54 -10.20 1.65
C LEU A 186 1.49 -10.30 0.45
N TYR A 187 2.44 -9.36 0.36
CA TYR A 187 3.54 -9.41 -0.58
C TYR A 187 4.84 -9.01 0.14
N LEU A 188 5.91 -9.77 -0.06
CA LEU A 188 7.21 -9.49 0.54
C LEU A 188 8.14 -8.83 -0.49
N SER A 189 8.61 -7.61 -0.19
CA SER A 189 9.60 -6.92 -1.01
C SER A 189 11.02 -7.46 -0.75
N GLN A 190 11.92 -7.29 -1.71
CA GLN A 190 13.34 -7.63 -1.55
C GLN A 190 14.01 -6.89 -0.41
N LYS A 191 13.50 -5.72 -0.01
CA LYS A 191 13.98 -4.92 1.13
C LYS A 191 13.45 -5.40 2.49
N GLY A 192 12.64 -6.46 2.52
CA GLY A 192 12.09 -7.05 3.75
C GLY A 192 10.86 -6.33 4.30
N PHE A 193 10.21 -5.43 3.54
CA PHE A 193 8.92 -4.88 3.89
C PHE A 193 7.80 -5.81 3.45
N ILE A 194 6.81 -6.01 4.32
CA ILE A 194 5.58 -6.70 3.94
C ILE A 194 4.55 -5.66 3.49
N TYR A 195 4.14 -5.75 2.24
CA TYR A 195 2.99 -5.02 1.74
C TYR A 195 1.76 -5.86 1.97
N ALA A 196 0.70 -5.24 2.46
CA ALA A 196 -0.54 -5.94 2.79
C ALA A 196 -1.76 -5.12 2.40
N VAL A 197 -2.81 -5.79 1.99
CA VAL A 197 -4.12 -5.18 1.73
C VAL A 197 -5.16 -5.70 2.70
N THR A 198 -6.15 -4.85 2.98
CA THR A 198 -7.33 -5.18 3.76
C THR A 198 -8.57 -4.78 3.00
N SER A 199 -9.67 -5.51 3.20
CA SER A 199 -10.96 -5.11 2.67
C SER A 199 -11.42 -3.81 3.32
N LYS A 200 -12.02 -2.91 2.54
CA LYS A 200 -12.53 -1.63 3.03
C LYS A 200 -13.81 -1.82 3.83
N THR A 201 -13.89 -1.18 4.98
CA THR A 201 -15.11 -1.00 5.75
C THR A 201 -15.46 0.49 5.80
N GLN A 202 -16.70 0.86 6.16
CA GLN A 202 -17.18 2.25 6.12
C GLN A 202 -16.26 3.26 6.82
N ASP A 203 -15.51 2.81 7.84
CA ASP A 203 -14.61 3.66 8.63
C ASP A 203 -13.13 3.29 8.44
N SER A 204 -12.81 2.39 7.49
CA SER A 204 -11.43 1.97 7.27
C SER A 204 -10.68 2.99 6.41
N LEU A 205 -9.45 3.25 6.81
CA LEU A 205 -8.46 4.02 6.07
C LEU A 205 -7.14 3.24 6.09
N ASN A 206 -6.27 3.49 5.12
CA ASN A 206 -5.01 2.76 4.94
C ASN A 206 -5.24 1.28 4.61
N GLU A 207 -6.10 1.01 3.63
CA GLU A 207 -6.39 -0.34 3.13
C GLU A 207 -5.15 -1.01 2.54
N ILE A 208 -4.19 -0.22 2.04
CA ILE A 208 -2.86 -0.67 1.63
C ILE A 208 -1.86 -0.25 2.70
N LYS A 209 -1.00 -1.18 3.10
CA LYS A 209 0.03 -0.97 4.13
C LYS A 209 1.38 -1.41 3.63
N LYS A 210 2.43 -0.72 4.09
CA LYS A 210 3.83 -1.10 4.00
C LYS A 210 4.33 -1.32 5.41
N ILE A 211 4.48 -2.56 5.81
CA ILE A 211 4.76 -2.95 7.19
C ILE A 211 6.26 -3.20 7.34
N ASN A 212 6.88 -2.53 8.30
CA ASN A 212 8.28 -2.70 8.65
C ASN A 212 8.48 -3.92 9.58
N THR A 213 9.72 -4.25 9.90
CA THR A 213 10.08 -5.37 10.79
C THR A 213 9.50 -5.27 12.20
N ASN A 214 9.09 -4.08 12.64
CA ASN A 214 8.44 -3.86 13.93
C ASN A 214 6.92 -4.06 13.88
N GLY A 215 6.35 -4.29 12.68
CA GLY A 215 4.91 -4.41 12.48
C GLY A 215 4.18 -3.06 12.29
N ASP A 216 4.91 -1.95 12.10
CA ASP A 216 4.31 -0.63 11.92
C ASP A 216 4.10 -0.33 10.43
N ASN A 217 2.95 0.29 10.09
CA ASN A 217 2.70 0.80 8.74
C ASN A 217 3.53 2.07 8.50
N VAL A 218 4.47 1.97 7.56
CA VAL A 218 5.38 3.08 7.17
C VAL A 218 5.08 3.62 5.76
N LEU A 219 3.96 3.26 5.16
CA LEU A 219 3.56 3.80 3.86
C LEU A 219 3.28 5.29 3.99
N ARG A 220 3.86 6.07 3.09
CA ARG A 220 3.72 7.53 3.10
C ARG A 220 2.29 7.96 2.84
N VAL A 221 1.85 8.98 3.56
CA VAL A 221 0.55 9.61 3.31
C VAL A 221 0.68 10.57 2.14
N ASN A 222 -0.21 10.44 1.18
CA ASN A 222 -0.29 11.29 0.01
C ASN A 222 -0.32 12.79 0.40
N SER A 223 0.46 13.62 -0.28
CA SER A 223 0.63 15.05 0.00
C SER A 223 -0.68 15.86 -0.09
N TYR A 224 -1.62 15.43 -0.92
CA TYR A 224 -2.96 16.06 -1.03
C TYR A 224 -3.77 15.96 0.26
N ARG A 225 -3.56 14.89 1.03
CA ARG A 225 -4.33 14.54 2.23
C ARG A 225 -3.58 14.76 3.53
N ASN A 226 -2.30 15.11 3.44
CA ASN A 226 -1.48 15.37 4.63
C ASN A 226 -1.82 16.74 5.22
N THR A 227 -2.99 16.83 5.86
CA THR A 227 -3.37 17.98 6.69
C THR A 227 -3.21 17.60 8.16
N ALA A 228 -3.16 18.58 9.05
CA ALA A 228 -3.04 18.35 10.49
C ALA A 228 -4.13 17.42 11.05
N SER A 229 -5.27 17.30 10.38
CA SER A 229 -6.42 16.46 10.76
C SER A 229 -6.49 15.13 10.01
N TYR A 230 -5.76 14.97 8.90
CA TYR A 230 -5.82 13.77 8.05
C TYR A 230 -4.41 13.26 7.81
N LYS A 231 -4.03 12.21 8.54
CA LYS A 231 -2.74 11.48 8.36
C LYS A 231 -2.95 10.08 7.78
N LYS A 232 -4.01 9.87 7.02
CA LYS A 232 -4.39 8.55 6.52
C LYS A 232 -4.76 8.61 5.06
N ASN A 233 -4.32 7.61 4.30
CA ASN A 233 -4.72 7.44 2.92
C ASN A 233 -6.11 6.80 2.83
N ASN A 234 -6.78 7.08 1.73
CA ASN A 234 -8.00 6.39 1.31
C ASN A 234 -7.74 5.91 -0.11
N TYR A 235 -7.66 4.61 -0.28
CA TYR A 235 -7.36 3.97 -1.55
C TYR A 235 -8.64 3.53 -2.25
N GLY A 236 -8.52 3.19 -3.53
CA GLY A 236 -9.65 2.71 -4.34
C GLY A 236 -10.60 3.83 -4.78
N ASP A 237 -11.78 3.42 -5.17
CA ASP A 237 -12.85 4.31 -5.61
C ASP A 237 -13.58 4.99 -4.45
N TYR A 238 -14.29 6.09 -4.78
CA TYR A 238 -15.28 6.64 -3.85
C TYR A 238 -16.45 5.66 -3.69
N PRO A 239 -16.98 5.52 -2.47
CA PRO A 239 -18.12 4.66 -2.22
C PRO A 239 -19.36 5.15 -3.00
N ILE A 240 -20.13 4.21 -3.57
CA ILE A 240 -21.38 4.50 -4.23
C ILE A 240 -22.50 4.12 -3.27
N TYR A 241 -23.34 5.11 -2.95
CA TYR A 241 -24.52 4.93 -2.10
C TYR A 241 -25.75 4.74 -2.97
N TYR A 242 -26.40 3.58 -2.89
CA TYR A 242 -27.71 3.37 -3.53
C TYR A 242 -28.80 3.85 -2.59
N SER A 243 -29.51 4.91 -2.98
CA SER A 243 -30.51 5.60 -2.16
C SER A 243 -31.72 4.75 -1.76
N ASN A 244 -31.97 3.64 -2.44
CA ASN A 244 -33.20 2.84 -2.24
C ASN A 244 -33.00 1.61 -1.33
N GLU A 245 -31.76 1.19 -1.04
CA GLU A 245 -31.50 -0.04 -0.29
C GLU A 245 -30.48 0.12 0.85
N GLY A 246 -29.91 1.31 1.02
CA GLY A 246 -28.85 1.54 2.03
C GLY A 246 -27.55 0.75 1.77
N GLN A 247 -27.41 0.14 0.58
CA GLN A 247 -26.19 -0.57 0.21
C GLN A 247 -25.12 0.42 -0.21
N VAL A 248 -23.92 0.21 0.33
CA VAL A 248 -22.72 0.95 -0.04
C VAL A 248 -21.81 0.01 -0.82
N ILE A 249 -21.50 0.35 -2.08
CA ILE A 249 -20.48 -0.35 -2.85
C ILE A 249 -19.18 0.37 -2.62
N ASP A 250 -18.27 -0.30 -1.92
CA ASP A 250 -16.94 0.19 -1.60
C ASP A 250 -15.88 -0.69 -2.27
N THR A 251 -14.66 -0.18 -2.43
CA THR A 251 -13.51 -0.95 -2.91
C THR A 251 -13.17 -2.06 -1.92
N SER A 252 -12.93 -3.28 -2.41
CA SER A 252 -12.45 -4.41 -1.63
C SER A 252 -11.18 -4.95 -2.26
N PHE A 253 -10.02 -4.56 -1.70
CA PHE A 253 -8.75 -5.08 -2.19
C PHE A 253 -8.56 -6.53 -1.74
N ILE A 254 -8.30 -7.40 -2.70
CA ILE A 254 -8.11 -8.84 -2.48
C ILE A 254 -6.68 -9.29 -2.72
N ASP A 255 -5.94 -8.58 -3.56
CA ASP A 255 -4.57 -8.90 -3.89
C ASP A 255 -3.75 -7.65 -4.18
N LEU A 256 -2.43 -7.78 -4.06
CA LEU A 256 -1.47 -6.74 -4.42
C LEU A 256 -0.14 -7.33 -4.88
N HIS A 257 0.50 -6.62 -5.79
CA HIS A 257 1.90 -6.82 -6.17
C HIS A 257 2.69 -5.54 -5.90
N TYR A 258 3.90 -5.64 -5.36
CA TYR A 258 4.84 -4.52 -5.23
C TYR A 258 6.02 -4.69 -6.18
N ASP A 259 6.25 -3.69 -7.01
CA ASP A 259 7.43 -3.62 -7.87
C ASP A 259 8.55 -2.85 -7.17
N GLU A 260 9.78 -3.39 -7.17
CA GLU A 260 10.95 -2.75 -6.55
C GLU A 260 11.33 -1.39 -7.17
N MET A 261 10.73 -1.04 -8.33
CA MET A 261 10.81 0.30 -8.91
C MET A 261 9.94 1.32 -8.17
N GLY A 262 9.11 0.89 -7.21
CA GLY A 262 8.30 1.75 -6.35
C GLY A 262 6.84 1.88 -6.78
N TYR A 263 6.22 0.79 -7.26
CA TYR A 263 4.79 0.77 -7.55
C TYR A 263 4.07 -0.31 -6.76
N ILE A 264 2.86 0.02 -6.36
CA ILE A 264 1.91 -0.89 -5.75
C ILE A 264 0.77 -1.09 -6.74
N THR A 265 0.60 -2.31 -7.22
CA THR A 265 -0.54 -2.72 -8.04
C THR A 265 -1.52 -3.44 -7.14
N ALA A 266 -2.73 -2.92 -6.97
CA ALA A 266 -3.76 -3.47 -6.07
C ALA A 266 -5.01 -3.83 -6.85
N LEU A 267 -5.59 -5.00 -6.59
CA LEU A 267 -6.74 -5.56 -7.26
C LEU A 267 -8.00 -5.41 -6.41
N ASP A 268 -9.02 -4.77 -6.96
CA ASP A 268 -10.34 -4.62 -6.36
C ASP A 268 -11.30 -5.68 -6.89
N GLU A 269 -11.81 -6.53 -6.02
CA GLU A 269 -12.83 -7.55 -6.37
C GLU A 269 -14.18 -6.92 -6.71
N THR A 270 -14.56 -5.83 -6.03
CA THR A 270 -15.91 -5.28 -6.08
C THR A 270 -16.29 -4.76 -7.47
N ARG A 271 -15.36 -4.11 -8.16
CA ARG A 271 -15.56 -3.55 -9.50
C ARG A 271 -14.62 -4.13 -10.54
N GLY A 272 -13.78 -5.11 -10.18
CA GLY A 272 -12.79 -5.70 -11.06
C GLY A 272 -11.74 -4.70 -11.52
N ARG A 273 -11.35 -3.75 -10.70
CA ARG A 273 -10.40 -2.69 -11.07
C ARG A 273 -9.01 -2.98 -10.54
N VAL A 274 -8.04 -2.65 -11.36
CA VAL A 274 -6.62 -2.64 -10.99
C VAL A 274 -6.19 -1.20 -10.77
N PHE A 275 -5.70 -0.91 -9.58
CA PHE A 275 -5.17 0.39 -9.18
C PHE A 275 -3.66 0.31 -9.10
N VAL A 276 -2.97 1.27 -9.70
CA VAL A 276 -1.51 1.39 -9.58
C VAL A 276 -1.19 2.68 -8.83
N TYR A 277 -0.45 2.54 -7.72
CA TYR A 277 0.02 3.64 -6.88
C TYR A 277 1.55 3.69 -6.90
N ASP A 278 2.12 4.88 -6.65
CA ASP A 278 3.54 5.01 -6.34
C ASP A 278 3.83 4.83 -4.83
N ASP A 279 5.11 4.82 -4.45
CA ASP A 279 5.56 4.70 -3.04
C ASP A 279 5.13 5.88 -2.14
N GLU A 280 4.65 6.98 -2.73
CA GLU A 280 4.08 8.13 -2.03
C GLU A 280 2.54 8.08 -1.97
N SER A 281 1.95 6.93 -2.33
CA SER A 281 0.49 6.69 -2.34
C SER A 281 -0.28 7.56 -3.34
N ASN A 282 0.37 8.05 -4.39
CA ASN A 282 -0.31 8.74 -5.47
C ASN A 282 -0.89 7.72 -6.45
N LEU A 283 -2.14 7.92 -6.84
CA LEU A 283 -2.79 7.11 -7.86
C LEU A 283 -2.22 7.45 -9.24
N MET A 284 -1.69 6.44 -9.93
CA MET A 284 -1.09 6.57 -11.25
C MET A 284 -2.05 6.13 -12.36
N PHE A 285 -2.63 4.94 -12.22
CA PHE A 285 -3.50 4.33 -13.20
C PHE A 285 -4.66 3.60 -12.54
N ILE A 286 -5.77 3.54 -13.27
CA ILE A 286 -6.89 2.63 -13.00
C ILE A 286 -7.25 1.99 -14.33
N PHE A 287 -7.36 0.67 -14.36
CA PHE A 287 -7.83 -0.07 -15.52
C PHE A 287 -8.55 -1.35 -15.09
N GLY A 288 -9.09 -2.10 -16.04
CA GLY A 288 -9.94 -3.25 -15.76
C GLY A 288 -11.38 -2.85 -15.43
N GLY A 289 -12.18 -3.82 -15.09
CA GLY A 289 -13.59 -3.69 -14.74
C GLY A 289 -14.28 -5.04 -14.75
N LEU A 290 -15.48 -5.16 -14.19
CA LEU A 290 -16.31 -6.35 -14.37
C LEU A 290 -17.01 -6.31 -15.71
N GLY A 291 -17.10 -7.44 -16.41
CA GLY A 291 -17.77 -7.57 -17.71
C GLY A 291 -17.22 -8.70 -18.57
N GLU A 292 -17.71 -8.77 -19.81
CA GLU A 292 -17.36 -9.81 -20.79
C GLU A 292 -16.46 -9.29 -21.93
N GLN A 293 -15.98 -8.04 -21.82
CA GLN A 293 -15.14 -7.42 -22.85
C GLN A 293 -13.66 -7.70 -22.61
N LEU A 294 -12.82 -7.54 -23.62
CA LEU A 294 -11.37 -7.61 -23.45
C LEU A 294 -10.90 -6.58 -22.40
N GLY A 295 -10.13 -7.07 -21.43
CA GLY A 295 -9.64 -6.25 -20.31
C GLY A 295 -10.63 -6.08 -19.17
N THR A 296 -11.71 -6.86 -19.16
CA THR A 296 -12.63 -6.98 -18.02
C THR A 296 -12.60 -8.40 -17.46
N PHE A 297 -13.22 -8.61 -16.31
CA PHE A 297 -13.18 -9.85 -15.54
C PHE A 297 -14.60 -10.26 -15.13
N SER A 298 -14.82 -11.55 -14.96
CA SER A 298 -16.00 -12.11 -14.30
C SER A 298 -15.83 -12.07 -12.79
N ARG A 299 -14.69 -12.59 -12.29
CA ARG A 299 -14.35 -12.61 -10.86
C ARG A 299 -12.84 -12.69 -10.64
N PRO A 300 -12.14 -11.55 -10.65
CA PRO A 300 -10.69 -11.54 -10.49
C PRO A 300 -10.29 -11.93 -9.06
N THR A 301 -9.14 -12.61 -8.89
CA THR A 301 -8.66 -13.15 -7.61
C THR A 301 -7.22 -12.80 -7.28
N ALA A 302 -6.34 -12.71 -8.28
CA ALA A 302 -4.94 -12.41 -8.05
C ALA A 302 -4.37 -11.48 -9.11
N VAL A 303 -3.38 -10.68 -8.73
CA VAL A 303 -2.61 -9.80 -9.61
C VAL A 303 -1.12 -10.06 -9.44
N GLU A 304 -0.41 -10.22 -10.56
CA GLU A 304 1.02 -10.45 -10.56
C GLU A 304 1.66 -9.62 -11.67
N LYS A 305 2.98 -9.41 -11.62
CA LYS A 305 3.72 -8.70 -12.63
C LYS A 305 4.87 -9.54 -13.15
N ILE A 306 4.93 -9.70 -14.47
CA ILE A 306 6.04 -10.33 -15.17
C ILE A 306 6.65 -9.29 -16.09
N ASP A 307 7.91 -8.92 -15.84
CA ASP A 307 8.60 -7.83 -16.54
C ASP A 307 7.78 -6.53 -16.53
N ASN A 308 7.21 -6.13 -17.66
CA ASN A 308 6.38 -4.93 -17.82
C ASN A 308 4.88 -5.23 -17.93
N ASP A 309 4.50 -6.50 -17.93
CA ASP A 309 3.13 -6.93 -18.09
C ASP A 309 2.47 -7.18 -16.74
N ILE A 310 1.23 -6.71 -16.58
CA ILE A 310 0.42 -6.97 -15.38
C ILE A 310 -0.56 -8.08 -15.73
N LEU A 311 -0.54 -9.14 -14.94
CA LEU A 311 -1.38 -10.32 -15.09
C LEU A 311 -2.49 -10.26 -14.04
N VAL A 312 -3.71 -10.58 -14.44
CA VAL A 312 -4.85 -10.72 -13.53
C VAL A 312 -5.47 -12.10 -13.75
N LEU A 313 -5.57 -12.86 -12.68
CA LEU A 313 -6.19 -14.19 -12.65
C LEU A 313 -7.69 -14.04 -12.41
N ASP A 314 -8.50 -14.67 -13.22
CA ASP A 314 -9.95 -14.75 -13.06
C ASP A 314 -10.35 -16.17 -12.71
N ARG A 315 -11.02 -16.33 -11.56
CA ARG A 315 -11.39 -17.66 -11.07
C ARG A 315 -12.59 -18.27 -11.77
N GLU A 316 -13.56 -17.47 -12.21
CA GLU A 316 -14.74 -17.99 -12.92
C GLU A 316 -14.41 -18.36 -14.35
N GLU A 317 -13.57 -17.56 -15.02
CA GLU A 317 -13.11 -17.85 -16.37
C GLU A 317 -11.99 -18.90 -16.41
N GLY A 318 -11.30 -19.16 -15.29
CA GLY A 318 -10.12 -20.01 -15.24
C GLY A 318 -9.01 -19.48 -16.17
N ALA A 319 -8.87 -18.18 -16.28
CA ALA A 319 -8.04 -17.52 -17.26
C ALA A 319 -7.16 -16.43 -16.66
N ILE A 320 -6.07 -16.08 -17.37
CA ILE A 320 -5.20 -14.97 -17.02
C ILE A 320 -5.32 -13.91 -18.11
N THR A 321 -5.73 -12.71 -17.73
CA THR A 321 -5.72 -11.55 -18.61
C THR A 321 -4.39 -10.81 -18.46
N ILE A 322 -3.71 -10.55 -19.57
CA ILE A 322 -2.40 -9.91 -19.62
C ILE A 322 -2.56 -8.47 -20.14
N PHE A 323 -2.23 -7.50 -19.29
CA PHE A 323 -2.18 -6.09 -19.64
C PHE A 323 -0.77 -5.69 -20.01
N ARG A 324 -0.55 -5.33 -21.27
CA ARG A 324 0.74 -4.87 -21.75
C ARG A 324 0.89 -3.36 -21.59
N GLN A 325 2.10 -2.97 -21.24
CA GLN A 325 2.43 -1.57 -21.03
C GLN A 325 2.34 -0.79 -22.37
N THR A 326 1.59 0.31 -22.36
CA THR A 326 1.55 1.28 -23.48
C THR A 326 2.77 2.19 -23.46
N ASP A 327 3.02 2.94 -24.55
CA ASP A 327 4.09 3.93 -24.58
C ASP A 327 3.91 5.02 -23.52
N PHE A 328 2.66 5.46 -23.27
CA PHE A 328 2.35 6.36 -22.19
C PHE A 328 2.71 5.78 -20.81
N GLY A 329 2.30 4.54 -20.54
CA GLY A 329 2.65 3.85 -19.31
C GLY A 329 4.15 3.73 -19.11
N ARG A 330 4.89 3.40 -20.17
CA ARG A 330 6.36 3.30 -20.15
C ARG A 330 7.00 4.64 -19.73
N THR A 331 6.57 5.73 -20.34
CA THR A 331 7.08 7.08 -20.03
C THR A 331 6.80 7.46 -18.57
N VAL A 332 5.60 7.12 -18.06
CA VAL A 332 5.26 7.37 -16.64
C VAL A 332 6.16 6.55 -15.72
N PHE A 333 6.35 5.27 -15.98
CA PHE A 333 7.19 4.41 -15.15
C PHE A 333 8.66 4.82 -15.17
N GLU A 334 9.19 5.22 -16.34
CA GLU A 334 10.53 5.79 -16.47
C GLU A 334 10.68 7.05 -15.61
N ALA A 335 9.72 7.96 -15.70
CA ALA A 335 9.75 9.20 -14.93
C ALA A 335 9.72 8.94 -13.41
N ILE A 336 8.91 7.98 -12.95
CA ILE A 336 8.83 7.59 -11.55
C ILE A 336 10.14 6.92 -11.10
N GLN A 337 10.69 6.04 -11.90
CA GLN A 337 11.96 5.40 -11.58
C GLN A 337 13.06 6.44 -11.36
N LEU A 338 13.23 7.35 -12.30
CA LEU A 338 14.19 8.45 -12.17
C LEU A 338 13.91 9.31 -10.94
N TYR A 339 12.64 9.60 -10.66
CA TYR A 339 12.23 10.33 -9.47
C TYR A 339 12.61 9.60 -8.17
N ASN A 340 12.34 8.29 -8.06
CA ASN A 340 12.66 7.47 -6.90
C ASN A 340 14.18 7.30 -6.68
N GLU A 341 14.96 7.32 -7.77
CA GLU A 341 16.41 7.36 -7.73
C GLU A 341 16.99 8.74 -7.34
N GLY A 342 16.13 9.75 -7.17
CA GLY A 342 16.55 11.12 -6.87
C GLY A 342 17.09 11.91 -8.08
N LYS A 343 16.97 11.35 -9.29
CA LYS A 343 17.41 11.95 -10.56
C LYS A 343 16.34 12.90 -11.11
N TYR A 344 15.94 13.89 -10.30
CA TYR A 344 14.82 14.77 -10.63
C TYR A 344 15.01 15.56 -11.93
N LEU A 345 16.25 15.97 -12.25
CA LEU A 345 16.55 16.71 -13.47
C LEU A 345 16.38 15.82 -14.72
N GLU A 346 16.80 14.56 -14.64
CA GLU A 346 16.63 13.60 -15.73
C GLU A 346 15.15 13.23 -15.92
N ALA A 347 14.36 13.23 -14.83
CA ALA A 347 12.93 12.97 -14.89
C ALA A 347 12.11 14.11 -15.53
N MET A 348 12.68 15.31 -15.75
CA MET A 348 11.92 16.45 -16.29
C MET A 348 11.37 16.19 -17.68
N GLU A 349 12.17 15.65 -18.59
CA GLU A 349 11.74 15.38 -19.96
C GLU A 349 10.62 14.32 -20.01
N PRO A 350 10.76 13.13 -19.38
CA PRO A 350 9.66 12.19 -19.26
C PRO A 350 8.39 12.79 -18.66
N TRP A 351 8.49 13.59 -17.56
CA TRP A 351 7.32 14.24 -17.00
C TRP A 351 6.64 15.24 -17.95
N GLN A 352 7.42 15.99 -18.75
CA GLN A 352 6.86 16.88 -19.76
C GLN A 352 6.14 16.11 -20.85
N MET A 353 6.70 14.97 -21.30
CA MET A 353 6.05 14.08 -22.28
C MET A 353 4.72 13.51 -21.73
N VAL A 354 4.67 13.14 -20.46
CA VAL A 354 3.45 12.71 -19.78
C VAL A 354 2.40 13.83 -19.84
N LEU A 355 2.78 15.07 -19.50
CA LEU A 355 1.86 16.22 -19.49
C LEU A 355 1.37 16.63 -20.89
N GLN A 356 2.15 16.38 -21.94
CA GLN A 356 1.70 16.59 -23.31
C GLN A 356 0.55 15.66 -23.68
N GLN A 357 0.53 14.43 -23.14
CA GLN A 357 -0.51 13.44 -23.40
C GLN A 357 -1.68 13.54 -22.40
N ASN A 358 -1.38 13.87 -21.16
CA ASN A 358 -2.37 14.03 -20.09
C ASN A 358 -2.02 15.23 -19.19
N SER A 359 -2.59 16.39 -19.51
CA SER A 359 -2.37 17.62 -18.74
C SER A 359 -2.94 17.60 -17.31
N ASN A 360 -3.74 16.61 -16.96
CA ASN A 360 -4.30 16.44 -15.62
C ASN A 360 -3.50 15.46 -14.74
N PHE A 361 -2.31 15.05 -15.20
CA PHE A 361 -1.47 14.12 -14.46
C PHE A 361 -0.70 14.83 -13.34
N ASN A 362 -1.31 14.95 -12.18
CA ASN A 362 -0.82 15.78 -11.05
C ASN A 362 0.58 15.40 -10.58
N VAL A 363 0.92 14.12 -10.60
CA VAL A 363 2.23 13.61 -10.16
C VAL A 363 3.37 14.16 -11.03
N ALA A 364 3.13 14.34 -12.33
CA ALA A 364 4.13 14.93 -13.22
C ALA A 364 4.44 16.39 -12.86
N TYR A 365 3.45 17.16 -12.46
CA TYR A 365 3.68 18.52 -11.95
C TYR A 365 4.51 18.51 -10.66
N ASN A 366 4.25 17.58 -9.74
CA ASN A 366 5.04 17.44 -8.51
C ASN A 366 6.48 17.03 -8.82
N GLY A 367 6.68 16.12 -9.77
CA GLY A 367 8.00 15.72 -10.25
C GLY A 367 8.80 16.90 -10.82
N LEU A 368 8.16 17.72 -11.66
CA LEU A 368 8.76 18.97 -12.17
C LEU A 368 9.04 19.95 -11.03
N GLY A 369 8.14 20.09 -10.06
CA GLY A 369 8.36 20.90 -8.87
C GLY A 369 9.62 20.52 -8.11
N LYS A 370 9.86 19.23 -7.91
CA LYS A 370 11.09 18.69 -7.28
C LYS A 370 12.34 19.01 -8.09
N ALA A 371 12.28 18.86 -9.41
CA ALA A 371 13.40 19.22 -10.29
C ALA A 371 13.76 20.70 -10.17
N TYR A 372 12.77 21.59 -10.19
CA TYR A 372 13.00 23.04 -10.00
C TYR A 372 13.49 23.38 -8.59
N MET A 373 13.09 22.64 -7.55
CA MET A 373 13.66 22.76 -6.22
C MET A 373 15.17 22.47 -6.23
N GLN A 374 15.58 21.39 -6.90
CA GLN A 374 17.00 21.01 -7.03
C GLN A 374 17.81 22.06 -7.81
N MET A 375 17.18 22.76 -8.76
CA MET A 375 17.76 23.86 -9.51
C MET A 375 17.78 25.19 -8.74
N GLU A 376 17.30 25.22 -7.49
CA GLU A 376 17.11 26.42 -6.67
C GLU A 376 16.16 27.46 -7.32
N GLN A 377 15.35 27.03 -8.29
CA GLN A 377 14.35 27.87 -8.95
C GLN A 377 13.02 27.83 -8.20
N TYR A 378 13.02 28.33 -6.97
CA TYR A 378 11.91 28.18 -6.02
C TYR A 378 10.58 28.75 -6.52
N ASN A 379 10.59 29.83 -7.30
CA ASN A 379 9.37 30.37 -7.89
C ASN A 379 8.73 29.42 -8.90
N MET A 380 9.54 28.76 -9.73
CA MET A 380 9.08 27.72 -10.66
C MET A 380 8.61 26.49 -9.90
N ALA A 381 9.36 26.06 -8.89
CA ALA A 381 8.97 24.96 -8.02
C ALA A 381 7.59 25.18 -7.39
N MET A 382 7.36 26.35 -6.79
CA MET A 382 6.05 26.75 -6.23
C MET A 382 4.94 26.73 -7.28
N HIS A 383 5.21 27.17 -8.51
CA HIS A 383 4.25 27.15 -9.60
C HIS A 383 3.82 25.72 -9.92
N TYR A 384 4.79 24.82 -10.10
CA TYR A 384 4.52 23.42 -10.45
C TYR A 384 3.86 22.64 -9.30
N PHE A 385 4.31 22.81 -8.06
CA PHE A 385 3.64 22.23 -6.89
C PHE A 385 2.19 22.71 -6.71
N LYS A 386 1.91 23.96 -7.07
CA LYS A 386 0.54 24.47 -7.07
C LYS A 386 -0.32 23.77 -8.11
N LEU A 387 0.19 23.55 -9.33
CA LEU A 387 -0.50 22.81 -10.38
C LEU A 387 -0.71 21.33 -10.01
N GLY A 388 0.30 20.74 -9.34
CA GLY A 388 0.25 19.39 -8.82
C GLY A 388 -0.54 19.24 -7.52
N TYR A 389 -1.11 20.30 -6.96
CA TYR A 389 -1.79 20.35 -5.65
C TYR A 389 -0.92 19.87 -4.47
N ASP A 390 0.40 19.86 -4.60
CA ASP A 390 1.32 19.52 -3.53
C ASP A 390 1.53 20.70 -2.57
N LYS A 391 0.77 20.68 -1.48
CA LYS A 391 0.83 21.75 -0.45
C LYS A 391 2.14 21.73 0.34
N ILE A 392 2.73 20.55 0.52
CA ILE A 392 3.97 20.38 1.27
C ILE A 392 5.12 20.91 0.42
N GLY A 393 5.29 20.40 -0.81
CA GLY A 393 6.30 20.88 -1.73
C GLY A 393 6.22 22.40 -1.99
N TYR A 394 4.99 22.93 -2.11
CA TYR A 394 4.78 24.39 -2.23
C TYR A 394 5.27 25.14 -0.98
N SER A 395 4.97 24.63 0.23
CA SER A 395 5.41 25.24 1.48
C SER A 395 6.92 25.23 1.63
N ASP A 396 7.55 24.10 1.28
CA ASP A 396 9.00 23.92 1.34
C ASP A 396 9.70 24.89 0.36
N ALA A 397 9.21 24.96 -0.89
CA ALA A 397 9.74 25.90 -1.89
C ALA A 397 9.61 27.36 -1.43
N ARG A 398 8.49 27.71 -0.79
CA ARG A 398 8.28 29.07 -0.24
C ARG A 398 9.22 29.34 0.91
N GLN A 399 9.48 28.36 1.77
CA GLN A 399 10.39 28.50 2.90
C GLN A 399 11.82 28.74 2.42
N GLU A 400 12.29 28.00 1.42
CA GLU A 400 13.61 28.20 0.81
C GLU A 400 13.73 29.56 0.14
N LEU A 401 12.71 29.98 -0.61
CA LEU A 401 12.66 31.31 -1.21
C LEU A 401 12.76 32.42 -0.15
N PHE A 402 12.04 32.28 0.97
CA PHE A 402 12.11 33.23 2.08
C PHE A 402 13.49 33.18 2.74
N ALA A 403 14.09 32.01 2.94
CA ALA A 403 15.44 31.89 3.50
C ALA A 403 16.50 32.55 2.60
N LEU A 404 16.36 32.41 1.28
CA LEU A 404 17.23 33.07 0.30
C LEU A 404 17.08 34.60 0.43
N TRP A 405 15.85 35.14 0.41
CA TRP A 405 15.57 36.55 0.59
C TRP A 405 16.10 37.07 1.91
N ALA A 406 15.96 36.34 3.00
CA ALA A 406 16.46 36.75 4.32
C ALA A 406 17.99 36.81 4.36
N ARG A 407 18.69 35.89 3.68
CA ARG A 407 20.16 35.93 3.56
C ARG A 407 20.63 37.16 2.76
N GLU A 408 19.99 37.43 1.62
CA GLU A 408 20.33 38.59 0.79
C GLU A 408 20.07 39.93 1.49
N ASN A 409 19.03 40.01 2.32
CA ASN A 409 18.63 41.21 3.02
C ASN A 409 19.06 41.21 4.51
N PHE A 410 19.95 40.32 4.93
CA PHE A 410 20.32 40.11 6.33
C PHE A 410 20.76 41.44 7.02
N GLY A 411 21.60 42.25 6.34
CA GLY A 411 22.05 43.54 6.86
C GLY A 411 20.88 44.51 7.10
N ILE A 412 19.94 44.57 6.18
CA ILE A 412 18.75 45.46 6.31
C ILE A 412 17.87 44.99 7.47
N ILE A 413 17.68 43.67 7.60
CA ILE A 413 16.90 43.07 8.69
C ILE A 413 17.51 43.41 10.05
N ILE A 414 18.85 43.27 10.20
CA ILE A 414 19.56 43.64 11.44
C ILE A 414 19.39 45.09 11.75
N ILE A 415 19.57 45.99 10.76
CA ILE A 415 19.38 47.45 10.95
C ILE A 415 17.95 47.76 11.40
N ALA A 416 16.95 47.15 10.76
CA ALA A 416 15.54 47.33 11.14
C ALA A 416 15.25 46.86 12.57
N ILE A 417 15.80 45.72 12.99
CA ILE A 417 15.69 45.22 14.36
C ILE A 417 16.35 46.21 15.35
N LEU A 418 17.56 46.68 15.06
CA LEU A 418 18.27 47.65 15.90
C LEU A 418 17.47 48.94 16.03
N ILE A 419 16.93 49.49 14.94
CA ILE A 419 16.07 50.68 14.96
C ILE A 419 14.85 50.42 15.85
N PHE A 420 14.18 49.28 15.69
CA PHE A 420 12.99 48.90 16.47
C PHE A 420 13.30 48.82 17.97
N ILE A 421 14.45 48.27 18.36
CA ILE A 421 14.91 48.18 19.75
C ILE A 421 15.25 49.59 20.29
N LEU A 422 15.82 50.46 19.47
CA LEU A 422 16.25 51.81 19.91
C LEU A 422 15.10 52.84 20.00
N ILE A 423 14.02 52.67 19.23
CA ILE A 423 12.86 53.58 19.22
C ILE A 423 12.34 53.90 20.65
N PRO A 424 12.05 52.91 21.51
CA PRO A 424 11.51 53.15 22.86
C PRO A 424 12.46 53.94 23.77
N PHE A 425 13.75 53.97 23.47
CA PHE A 425 14.75 54.76 24.23
C PHE A 425 14.98 56.13 23.62
N VAL A 426 15.10 56.23 22.30
CA VAL A 426 15.42 57.46 21.59
C VAL A 426 14.23 58.42 21.56
N VAL A 427 13.02 57.95 21.34
CA VAL A 427 11.82 58.79 21.24
C VAL A 427 11.53 59.53 22.57
N PRO A 428 11.48 58.89 23.74
CA PRO A 428 11.29 59.58 25.02
C PRO A 428 12.43 60.57 25.35
N TRP A 429 13.67 60.19 25.00
CA TRP A 429 14.81 61.05 25.20
C TRP A 429 14.72 62.35 24.35
N LEU A 430 14.35 62.23 23.07
CA LEU A 430 14.13 63.38 22.18
C LEU A 430 12.97 64.29 22.67
N LEU A 431 11.87 63.63 23.10
CA LEU A 431 10.73 64.41 23.65
C LEU A 431 11.08 65.12 24.95
N SER A 432 11.88 64.55 25.82
CA SER A 432 12.36 65.17 27.05
C SER A 432 13.30 66.37 26.78
N ARG A 433 14.17 66.28 25.77
CA ARG A 433 14.99 67.34 25.31
C ARG A 433 14.18 68.51 24.71
N ARG A 434 13.11 68.21 23.93
CA ARG A 434 12.19 69.20 23.39
C ARG A 434 11.44 69.96 24.52
N LYS A 435 11.01 69.28 25.56
CA LYS A 435 10.37 69.86 26.75
C LYS A 435 11.33 70.79 27.49
N LYS A 436 12.60 70.37 27.68
CA LYS A 436 13.63 71.23 28.31
C LYS A 436 13.97 72.48 27.50
N ARG A 437 13.95 72.42 26.17
CA ARG A 437 14.18 73.64 25.31
C ARG A 437 12.98 74.60 25.32
N LYS A 438 11.72 74.12 25.39
CA LYS A 438 10.56 75.04 25.51
C LYS A 438 10.50 75.71 26.87
N GLY A 439 10.84 75.01 27.96
CA GLY A 439 10.86 75.60 29.30
C GLY A 439 11.93 76.67 29.53
N VAL A 440 12.90 76.80 28.60
CA VAL A 440 13.92 77.92 28.65
C VAL A 440 13.45 79.17 27.89
N TYR A 441 12.46 79.07 26.98
CA TYR A 441 11.88 80.21 26.25
C TYR A 441 10.69 80.82 26.94
N ASP A 442 10.06 80.14 27.93
CA ASP A 442 8.96 80.72 28.72
C ASP A 442 9.43 81.40 30.03
N SER A 443 10.74 81.56 30.21
CA SER A 443 11.37 82.22 31.38
C SER A 443 12.14 83.47 31.05
N PHE A 444 11.81 84.16 29.94
CA PHE A 444 12.27 85.55 29.64
C PHE A 444 11.09 86.42 29.36
#